data_65fe62c17d25517c5de2613ffd92cd85
#
_entry.id   65fe62c17d25517c5de2613ffd92cd85
#
_cell.length_a   1.000
_cell.length_b   1.000
_cell.length_c   1.000
_cell.angle_alpha   90.00
_cell.angle_beta   90.00
_cell.angle_gamma   90.00
#
_symmetry.space_group_name_H-M   'P 1'
#
loop_
_entity.id
_entity.type
_entity.pdbx_description
1 polymer ?
#
loop_
_entity_poly.entity_id
_entity_poly.type
_entity_poly.pdbx_seq_one_letter_code
_entity_poly.pdbx_strand_id
1 'polypeptide(L)'
;TVFVEIWRIRERMLAVHWGMTGVSSVSQRHEGFRPRTTTRSAITGESEEVFENWRRDARFFSCLPITILFIVLLLCTMSVLFLIEIVVTEVYDGPGKSFVPLVPTVLFSTCIPIIQSAWRAAAQAMTDFENHATANKFRASLTFKIFGMQSVVTYGILALTAYIYIPFGEFLINQLYQKGYLTRLFSIVSNGTYEHKGSTMNFRVSPNRLHAQLFAMCVTEQITDTASEVLLPMVIRYFDRLMKRFRRPASVKARRAEFAKTNPDQEFLERVQNEFDLDVYDEFTDYAEMATQLGVIVLWSVLWPLAPVMGLVNNFFELRSDAYKLVINMRRPFPRRVESIGSWMSVLSILVQLS
;
A
#
# COMPACT_ATOMS: atom_id res chain seq x y z
N THR A 1 7.11 2.54 -21.79
CA THR A 1 7.91 3.74 -22.17
C THR A 1 7.02 4.83 -22.78
N VAL A 2 6.25 4.54 -23.85
CA VAL A 2 5.38 5.53 -24.55
C VAL A 2 4.38 6.20 -23.58
N PHE A 3 3.73 5.43 -22.73
CA PHE A 3 2.79 5.95 -21.71
C PHE A 3 3.45 7.02 -20.81
N VAL A 4 4.62 6.72 -20.26
CA VAL A 4 5.34 7.63 -19.34
C VAL A 4 5.73 8.93 -20.05
N GLU A 5 6.16 8.87 -21.31
CA GLU A 5 6.52 10.07 -22.07
C GLU A 5 5.29 10.92 -22.43
N ILE A 6 4.19 10.30 -22.85
CA ILE A 6 2.93 11.00 -23.08
C ILE A 6 2.45 11.68 -21.79
N TRP A 7 2.55 10.98 -20.65
CA TRP A 7 2.16 11.55 -19.36
C TRP A 7 3.03 12.74 -18.97
N ARG A 8 4.35 12.67 -19.15
CA ARG A 8 5.26 13.81 -18.90
C ARG A 8 4.90 15.05 -19.72
N ILE A 9 4.55 14.86 -21.01
CA ILE A 9 4.10 15.96 -21.86
C ILE A 9 2.79 16.54 -21.32
N ARG A 10 1.83 15.67 -20.99
CA ARG A 10 0.52 16.06 -20.48
C ARG A 10 0.63 16.83 -19.16
N GLU A 11 1.46 16.35 -18.25
CA GLU A 11 1.73 16.98 -16.95
C GLU A 11 2.29 18.39 -17.13
N ARG A 12 3.28 18.57 -18.01
CA ARG A 12 3.83 19.90 -18.34
C ARG A 12 2.77 20.83 -18.95
N MET A 13 1.94 20.32 -19.84
CA MET A 13 0.84 21.11 -20.43
C MET A 13 -0.14 21.56 -19.34
N LEU A 14 -0.49 20.70 -18.41
CA LEU A 14 -1.37 21.04 -17.26
C LEU A 14 -0.71 22.08 -16.35
N ALA A 15 0.59 21.92 -16.05
CA ALA A 15 1.35 22.88 -15.24
C ALA A 15 1.37 24.28 -15.86
N VAL A 16 1.54 24.36 -17.20
CA VAL A 16 1.46 25.63 -17.94
C VAL A 16 0.03 26.20 -17.88
N HIS A 17 -0.97 25.35 -18.16
CA HIS A 17 -2.38 25.79 -18.19
C HIS A 17 -2.86 26.33 -16.83
N TRP A 18 -2.38 25.74 -15.73
CA TRP A 18 -2.72 26.15 -14.37
C TRP A 18 -1.78 27.21 -13.79
N GLY A 19 -0.80 27.69 -14.56
CA GLY A 19 0.19 28.67 -14.08
C GLY A 19 1.08 28.16 -12.96
N MET A 20 1.35 26.85 -12.92
CA MET A 20 2.12 26.19 -11.86
C MET A 20 3.59 25.92 -12.25
N THR A 21 4.04 26.42 -13.40
CA THR A 21 5.44 26.28 -13.84
C THR A 21 6.39 26.97 -12.88
N GLY A 22 7.47 26.30 -12.51
CA GLY A 22 8.50 26.83 -11.61
C GLY A 22 8.13 26.85 -10.13
N VAL A 23 6.94 26.35 -9.75
CA VAL A 23 6.53 26.28 -8.32
C VAL A 23 7.42 25.34 -7.52
N SER A 24 8.00 24.31 -8.14
CA SER A 24 8.95 23.40 -7.52
C SER A 24 10.23 24.09 -7.01
N SER A 25 10.64 25.21 -7.64
CA SER A 25 11.79 25.99 -7.21
C SER A 25 11.54 26.79 -5.91
N VAL A 26 10.25 27.08 -5.60
CA VAL A 26 9.81 27.80 -4.39
C VAL A 26 9.29 26.80 -3.35
N SER A 27 9.93 25.65 -3.24
CA SER A 27 9.53 24.60 -2.32
C SER A 27 9.67 25.05 -0.87
N GLN A 28 8.60 24.85 -0.07
CA GLN A 28 8.63 25.15 1.36
C GLN A 28 9.74 24.37 2.05
N ARG A 29 10.45 25.08 2.93
CA ARG A 29 11.45 24.47 3.82
C ARG A 29 10.75 23.42 4.70
N HIS A 30 11.39 22.28 4.87
CA HIS A 30 10.88 21.25 5.78
C HIS A 30 11.01 21.71 7.24
N GLU A 31 9.96 21.56 8.03
CA GLU A 31 9.93 22.02 9.43
C GLU A 31 11.02 21.37 10.31
N GLY A 32 11.36 20.10 10.02
CA GLY A 32 12.41 19.34 10.70
C GLY A 32 13.83 19.64 10.22
N PHE A 33 14.02 20.49 9.22
CA PHE A 33 15.35 20.77 8.66
C PHE A 33 16.27 21.48 9.65
N ARG A 34 17.45 20.90 9.88
CA ARG A 34 18.50 21.46 10.76
C ARG A 34 19.71 21.86 9.93
N PRO A 35 19.86 23.15 9.61
CA PRO A 35 21.03 23.64 8.88
C PRO A 35 22.28 23.48 9.72
N ARG A 36 23.43 23.34 9.06
CA ARG A 36 24.73 23.26 9.76
C ARG A 36 25.69 24.37 9.35
N THR A 37 25.61 24.78 8.09
CA THR A 37 26.51 25.79 7.50
C THR A 37 25.67 26.85 6.81
N THR A 38 26.20 28.09 6.81
CA THR A 38 25.61 29.20 6.08
C THR A 38 26.46 29.47 4.86
N THR A 39 25.91 29.36 3.67
CA THR A 39 26.61 29.64 2.40
C THR A 39 25.96 30.83 1.73
N ARG A 40 26.75 31.67 1.07
CA ARG A 40 26.20 32.79 0.31
C ARG A 40 25.69 32.29 -1.03
N SER A 41 24.40 32.51 -1.32
CA SER A 41 23.80 32.12 -2.59
C SER A 41 24.51 32.86 -3.75
N ALA A 42 24.93 32.11 -4.76
CA ALA A 42 25.58 32.68 -5.95
C ALA A 42 24.60 33.50 -6.82
N ILE A 43 23.29 33.30 -6.63
CA ILE A 43 22.23 33.94 -7.43
C ILE A 43 21.72 35.21 -6.75
N THR A 44 21.37 35.11 -5.45
CA THR A 44 20.73 36.21 -4.71
C THR A 44 21.72 37.01 -3.85
N GLY A 45 22.92 36.49 -3.60
CA GLY A 45 23.90 37.09 -2.70
C GLY A 45 23.54 37.02 -1.20
N GLU A 46 22.38 36.50 -0.87
CA GLU A 46 21.90 36.31 0.50
C GLU A 46 22.54 35.08 1.18
N SER A 47 22.57 35.11 2.49
CA SER A 47 23.06 33.99 3.29
C SER A 47 21.98 32.90 3.34
N GLU A 48 22.26 31.78 2.72
CA GLU A 48 21.39 30.60 2.70
C GLU A 48 21.92 29.56 3.69
N GLU A 49 21.03 29.06 4.55
CA GLU A 49 21.31 27.95 5.46
C GLU A 49 21.29 26.63 4.73
N VAL A 50 22.44 25.96 4.66
CA VAL A 50 22.61 24.74 3.85
C VAL A 50 23.03 23.57 4.74
N PHE A 51 22.59 22.38 4.36
CA PHE A 51 23.13 21.10 4.82
C PHE A 51 23.88 20.44 3.66
N GLU A 52 25.14 20.07 3.86
CA GLU A 52 26.03 19.56 2.83
C GLU A 52 25.48 18.25 2.20
N ASN A 53 25.40 18.18 0.88
CA ASN A 53 24.84 17.04 0.15
C ASN A 53 25.55 15.73 0.49
N TRP A 54 26.88 15.72 0.56
CA TRP A 54 27.64 14.50 0.85
C TRP A 54 27.30 13.89 2.23
N ARG A 55 26.96 14.73 3.21
CA ARG A 55 26.55 14.27 4.55
C ARG A 55 25.16 13.66 4.53
N ARG A 56 24.26 14.23 3.75
CA ARG A 56 22.94 13.66 3.53
C ARG A 56 23.08 12.29 2.86
N ASP A 57 23.90 12.20 1.82
CA ASP A 57 24.14 10.96 1.10
C ASP A 57 24.81 9.91 2.00
N ALA A 58 25.80 10.31 2.85
CA ALA A 58 26.37 9.43 3.86
C ALA A 58 25.31 8.90 4.86
N ARG A 59 24.38 9.75 5.30
CA ARG A 59 23.26 9.32 6.16
C ARG A 59 22.31 8.37 5.44
N PHE A 60 22.01 8.63 4.18
CA PHE A 60 21.21 7.70 3.36
C PHE A 60 21.87 6.33 3.28
N PHE A 61 23.18 6.28 2.95
CA PHE A 61 23.91 5.01 2.90
C PHE A 61 23.99 4.32 4.27
N SER A 62 24.05 5.06 5.37
CA SER A 62 24.03 4.47 6.72
C SER A 62 22.68 3.85 7.09
N CYS A 63 21.57 4.23 6.42
CA CYS A 63 20.26 3.63 6.60
C CYS A 63 20.06 2.34 5.77
N LEU A 64 20.91 2.06 4.77
CA LEU A 64 20.78 0.87 3.92
C LEU A 64 20.81 -0.46 4.69
N PRO A 65 21.67 -0.68 5.70
CA PRO A 65 21.66 -1.92 6.46
C PRO A 65 20.31 -2.20 7.12
N ILE A 66 19.66 -1.15 7.65
CA ILE A 66 18.32 -1.25 8.27
C ILE A 66 17.28 -1.62 7.20
N THR A 67 17.34 -0.97 6.04
CA THR A 67 16.45 -1.27 4.91
C THR A 67 16.60 -2.73 4.45
N ILE A 68 17.84 -3.20 4.29
CA ILE A 68 18.14 -4.59 3.91
C ILE A 68 17.61 -5.56 4.96
N LEU A 69 17.80 -5.26 6.24
CA LEU A 69 17.29 -6.09 7.34
C LEU A 69 15.76 -6.26 7.26
N PHE A 70 15.03 -5.17 7.03
CA PHE A 70 13.57 -5.22 6.90
C PHE A 70 13.12 -5.97 5.64
N ILE A 71 13.82 -5.82 4.51
CA ILE A 71 13.53 -6.57 3.28
C ILE A 71 13.77 -8.06 3.50
N VAL A 72 14.87 -8.45 4.13
CA VAL A 72 15.17 -9.86 4.44
C VAL A 72 14.13 -10.42 5.41
N LEU A 73 13.78 -9.69 6.46
CA LEU A 73 12.74 -10.09 7.41
C LEU A 73 11.41 -10.33 6.72
N LEU A 74 11.01 -9.40 5.85
CA LEU A 74 9.77 -9.48 5.08
C LEU A 74 9.80 -10.70 4.14
N LEU A 75 10.85 -10.86 3.34
CA LEU A 75 10.97 -11.99 2.42
C LEU A 75 11.00 -13.34 3.15
N CYS A 76 11.70 -13.44 4.28
CA CYS A 76 11.67 -14.64 5.11
C CYS A 76 10.26 -14.93 5.63
N THR A 77 9.56 -13.92 6.16
CA THR A 77 8.19 -14.07 6.65
C THR A 77 7.26 -14.52 5.53
N MET A 78 7.31 -13.86 4.37
CA MET A 78 6.51 -14.22 3.19
C MET A 78 6.81 -15.65 2.72
N SER A 79 8.07 -16.05 2.67
CA SER A 79 8.46 -17.41 2.25
C SER A 79 7.95 -18.48 3.21
N VAL A 80 7.98 -18.22 4.52
CA VAL A 80 7.44 -19.14 5.53
C VAL A 80 5.92 -19.23 5.42
N LEU A 81 5.21 -18.10 5.32
CA LEU A 81 3.77 -18.07 5.16
C LEU A 81 3.32 -18.76 3.86
N PHE A 82 4.04 -18.52 2.78
CA PHE A 82 3.80 -19.16 1.50
C PHE A 82 3.99 -20.69 1.56
N LEU A 83 5.04 -21.15 2.26
CA LEU A 83 5.25 -22.58 2.49
C LEU A 83 4.11 -23.20 3.31
N ILE A 84 3.69 -22.53 4.39
CA ILE A 84 2.55 -22.97 5.20
C ILE A 84 1.29 -23.07 4.34
N GLU A 85 1.04 -22.08 3.49
CA GLU A 85 -0.12 -22.05 2.58
C GLU A 85 -0.10 -23.25 1.63
N ILE A 86 1.04 -23.55 0.97
CA ILE A 86 1.17 -24.71 0.07
C ILE A 86 0.89 -25.99 0.83
N VAL A 87 1.51 -26.17 1.99
CA VAL A 87 1.36 -27.39 2.79
C VAL A 87 -0.09 -27.59 3.21
N VAL A 88 -0.75 -26.53 3.64
CA VAL A 88 -2.13 -26.59 4.13
C VAL A 88 -3.13 -26.78 3.00
N THR A 89 -2.93 -26.10 1.85
CA THR A 89 -3.91 -26.14 0.75
C THR A 89 -3.75 -27.33 -0.18
N GLU A 90 -2.51 -27.75 -0.43
CA GLU A 90 -2.21 -28.75 -1.46
C GLU A 90 -1.78 -30.12 -0.91
N VAL A 91 -1.25 -30.13 0.33
CA VAL A 91 -0.69 -31.36 0.90
C VAL A 91 -1.54 -31.94 2.02
N TYR A 92 -2.19 -31.07 2.83
CA TYR A 92 -2.96 -31.52 3.97
C TYR A 92 -4.32 -32.12 3.56
N ASP A 93 -4.57 -33.36 4.00
CA ASP A 93 -5.83 -34.11 3.73
C ASP A 93 -6.46 -34.65 5.04
N GLY A 94 -6.25 -33.97 6.16
CA GLY A 94 -6.71 -34.34 7.48
C GLY A 94 -8.06 -33.76 7.91
N PRO A 95 -8.47 -33.99 9.16
CA PRO A 95 -9.68 -33.43 9.73
C PRO A 95 -9.63 -31.89 9.74
N GLY A 96 -10.76 -31.25 9.43
CA GLY A 96 -10.83 -29.78 9.38
C GLY A 96 -10.35 -29.15 8.07
N LYS A 97 -10.14 -29.92 7.01
CA LYS A 97 -9.69 -29.43 5.68
C LYS A 97 -10.44 -28.19 5.17
N SER A 98 -11.71 -28.00 5.57
CA SER A 98 -12.49 -26.82 5.17
C SER A 98 -12.09 -25.55 5.88
N PHE A 99 -11.52 -25.62 7.09
CA PHE A 99 -11.16 -24.47 7.91
C PHE A 99 -9.65 -24.19 7.94
N VAL A 100 -8.84 -25.24 7.82
CA VAL A 100 -7.37 -25.14 7.89
C VAL A 100 -6.79 -24.20 6.81
N PRO A 101 -7.32 -24.11 5.58
CA PRO A 101 -6.88 -23.14 4.56
C PRO A 101 -7.07 -21.65 4.95
N LEU A 102 -7.90 -21.36 5.95
CA LEU A 102 -8.05 -20.00 6.47
C LEU A 102 -6.84 -19.54 7.33
N VAL A 103 -6.12 -20.50 7.90
CA VAL A 103 -4.98 -20.20 8.81
C VAL A 103 -3.87 -19.41 8.10
N PRO A 104 -3.37 -19.80 6.93
CA PRO A 104 -2.38 -19.00 6.19
C PRO A 104 -2.88 -17.60 5.87
N THR A 105 -4.14 -17.47 5.46
CA THR A 105 -4.77 -16.18 5.14
C THR A 105 -4.80 -15.26 6.37
N VAL A 106 -5.21 -15.77 7.53
CA VAL A 106 -5.23 -15.02 8.79
C VAL A 106 -3.81 -14.63 9.22
N LEU A 107 -2.86 -15.54 9.10
CA LEU A 107 -1.45 -15.25 9.41
C LEU A 107 -0.89 -14.18 8.49
N PHE A 108 -1.14 -14.27 7.18
CA PHE A 108 -0.70 -13.28 6.20
C PHE A 108 -1.30 -11.90 6.49
N SER A 109 -2.62 -11.83 6.67
CA SER A 109 -3.32 -10.57 6.96
C SER A 109 -2.95 -9.94 8.32
N THR A 110 -2.33 -10.69 9.21
CA THR A 110 -1.86 -10.19 10.51
C THR A 110 -0.38 -9.83 10.49
N CYS A 111 0.48 -10.76 10.03
CA CYS A 111 1.94 -10.57 10.09
C CYS A 111 2.45 -9.49 9.14
N ILE A 112 1.94 -9.44 7.91
CA ILE A 112 2.44 -8.48 6.90
C ILE A 112 2.14 -7.03 7.29
N PRO A 113 0.92 -6.63 7.72
CA PRO A 113 0.66 -5.27 8.16
C PRO A 113 1.46 -4.84 9.39
N ILE A 114 1.77 -5.77 10.31
CA ILE A 114 2.62 -5.47 11.46
C ILE A 114 4.03 -5.08 10.99
N ILE A 115 4.63 -5.86 10.10
CA ILE A 115 5.96 -5.54 9.54
C ILE A 115 5.91 -4.24 8.74
N GLN A 116 4.87 -4.01 7.95
CA GLN A 116 4.69 -2.78 7.17
C GLN A 116 4.51 -1.54 8.07
N SER A 117 3.78 -1.66 9.18
CA SER A 117 3.63 -0.55 10.13
C SER A 117 4.94 -0.21 10.82
N ALA A 118 5.70 -1.22 11.25
CA ALA A 118 7.04 -1.04 11.81
C ALA A 118 8.00 -0.42 10.77
N TRP A 119 7.91 -0.85 9.51
CA TRP A 119 8.67 -0.26 8.42
C TRP A 119 8.31 1.21 8.17
N ARG A 120 7.02 1.59 8.18
CA ARG A 120 6.60 3.00 8.02
C ARG A 120 7.22 3.88 9.08
N ALA A 121 7.21 3.46 10.34
CA ALA A 121 7.84 4.18 11.44
C ALA A 121 9.37 4.29 11.24
N ALA A 122 10.03 3.20 10.85
CA ALA A 122 11.45 3.19 10.55
C ALA A 122 11.79 4.09 9.34
N ALA A 123 11.02 4.02 8.25
CA ALA A 123 11.22 4.83 7.05
C ALA A 123 11.08 6.33 7.35
N GLN A 124 10.12 6.71 8.19
CA GLN A 124 9.97 8.10 8.62
C GLN A 124 11.18 8.55 9.44
N ALA A 125 11.59 7.77 10.45
CA ALA A 125 12.77 8.08 11.27
C ALA A 125 14.05 8.17 10.43
N MET A 126 14.24 7.28 9.45
CA MET A 126 15.39 7.34 8.52
C MET A 126 15.34 8.59 7.64
N THR A 127 14.15 8.99 7.16
CA THR A 127 13.99 10.19 6.32
C THR A 127 14.20 11.47 7.11
N ASP A 128 13.77 11.50 8.37
CA ASP A 128 14.09 12.60 9.32
C ASP A 128 15.60 12.69 9.57
N PHE A 129 16.28 11.55 9.73
CA PHE A 129 17.73 11.48 9.90
C PHE A 129 18.50 11.98 8.67
N GLU A 130 17.98 11.76 7.44
CA GLU A 130 18.57 12.28 6.18
C GLU A 130 18.60 13.81 6.12
N ASN A 131 17.74 14.51 6.87
CA ASN A 131 17.70 15.95 7.00
C ASN A 131 17.50 16.68 5.65
N HIS A 132 16.40 16.39 4.99
CA HIS A 132 16.05 17.04 3.73
C HIS A 132 15.67 18.51 3.93
N ALA A 133 16.22 19.40 3.08
CA ALA A 133 15.97 20.84 3.17
C ALA A 133 14.54 21.24 2.80
N THR A 134 13.91 20.50 1.87
CA THR A 134 12.59 20.84 1.34
C THR A 134 11.58 19.73 1.61
N ALA A 135 10.34 20.11 1.87
CA ALA A 135 9.24 19.18 2.10
C ALA A 135 9.03 18.22 0.91
N ASN A 136 9.25 18.67 -0.32
CA ASN A 136 9.11 17.84 -1.51
C ASN A 136 10.17 16.73 -1.57
N LYS A 137 11.45 17.04 -1.23
CA LYS A 137 12.53 16.02 -1.17
C LYS A 137 12.30 15.03 -0.04
N PHE A 138 11.82 15.50 1.10
CA PHE A 138 11.44 14.64 2.22
C PHE A 138 10.36 13.63 1.81
N ARG A 139 9.26 14.13 1.23
CA ARG A 139 8.16 13.27 0.76
C ARG A 139 8.62 12.30 -0.32
N ALA A 140 9.45 12.76 -1.28
CA ALA A 140 9.99 11.88 -2.31
C ALA A 140 10.77 10.71 -1.72
N SER A 141 11.70 10.98 -0.79
CA SER A 141 12.48 9.94 -0.12
C SER A 141 11.59 8.96 0.67
N LEU A 142 10.61 9.49 1.40
CA LEU A 142 9.66 8.69 2.16
C LEU A 142 8.79 7.81 1.25
N THR A 143 8.27 8.38 0.15
CA THR A 143 7.48 7.66 -0.86
C THR A 143 8.24 6.47 -1.43
N PHE A 144 9.50 6.67 -1.84
CA PHE A 144 10.32 5.58 -2.37
C PHE A 144 10.52 4.44 -1.36
N LYS A 145 10.77 4.77 -0.10
CA LYS A 145 10.97 3.76 0.96
C LYS A 145 9.69 2.97 1.23
N ILE A 146 8.56 3.67 1.40
CA ILE A 146 7.28 3.02 1.72
C ILE A 146 6.78 2.21 0.52
N PHE A 147 6.75 2.80 -0.67
CA PHE A 147 6.28 2.12 -1.89
C PHE A 147 7.20 0.95 -2.28
N GLY A 148 8.52 1.11 -2.13
CA GLY A 148 9.47 0.02 -2.38
C GLY A 148 9.18 -1.22 -1.54
N MET A 149 8.91 -1.05 -0.24
CA MET A 149 8.54 -2.18 0.63
C MET A 149 7.16 -2.76 0.27
N GLN A 150 6.19 -1.92 -0.05
CA GLN A 150 4.88 -2.37 -0.52
C GLN A 150 5.00 -3.18 -1.81
N SER A 151 5.84 -2.75 -2.74
CA SER A 151 6.13 -3.47 -3.99
C SER A 151 6.73 -4.86 -3.75
N VAL A 152 7.62 -5.00 -2.74
CA VAL A 152 8.16 -6.30 -2.35
C VAL A 152 7.05 -7.23 -1.86
N VAL A 153 6.07 -6.74 -1.12
CA VAL A 153 4.92 -7.56 -0.68
C VAL A 153 4.10 -7.99 -1.90
N THR A 154 3.68 -7.04 -2.72
CA THR A 154 2.76 -7.30 -3.83
C THR A 154 3.38 -8.20 -4.90
N TYR A 155 4.57 -7.86 -5.38
CA TYR A 155 5.21 -8.64 -6.44
C TYR A 155 5.97 -9.86 -5.92
N GLY A 156 6.34 -9.86 -4.64
CA GLY A 156 7.10 -10.94 -4.01
C GLY A 156 6.34 -12.25 -4.00
N ILE A 157 5.04 -12.25 -3.75
CA ILE A 157 4.24 -13.48 -3.74
C ILE A 157 4.13 -14.10 -5.15
N LEU A 158 3.98 -13.27 -6.18
CA LEU A 158 4.01 -13.71 -7.57
C LEU A 158 5.39 -14.26 -7.97
N ALA A 159 6.45 -13.57 -7.55
CA ALA A 159 7.81 -13.99 -7.79
C ALA A 159 8.14 -15.32 -7.08
N LEU A 160 7.71 -15.50 -5.82
CA LEU A 160 7.85 -16.76 -5.10
C LEU A 160 7.12 -17.90 -5.84
N THR A 161 5.92 -17.64 -6.34
CA THR A 161 5.18 -18.64 -7.11
C THR A 161 5.85 -18.95 -8.44
N ALA A 162 6.24 -17.94 -9.22
CA ALA A 162 6.81 -18.11 -10.55
C ALA A 162 8.24 -18.70 -10.54
N TYR A 163 9.10 -18.22 -9.64
CA TYR A 163 10.54 -18.54 -9.66
C TYR A 163 10.97 -19.59 -8.64
N ILE A 164 10.16 -19.85 -7.62
CA ILE A 164 10.50 -20.86 -6.58
C ILE A 164 9.52 -22.02 -6.62
N TYR A 165 8.20 -21.76 -6.53
CA TYR A 165 7.22 -22.84 -6.44
C TYR A 165 7.14 -23.64 -7.75
N ILE A 166 6.99 -22.99 -8.90
CA ILE A 166 6.86 -23.71 -10.18
C ILE A 166 8.09 -24.55 -10.50
N PRO A 167 9.34 -24.02 -10.47
CA PRO A 167 10.51 -24.81 -10.83
C PRO A 167 11.00 -25.76 -9.76
N PHE A 168 10.84 -25.43 -8.47
CA PHE A 168 11.47 -26.16 -7.36
C PHE A 168 10.48 -26.72 -6.34
N GLY A 169 9.18 -26.48 -6.50
CA GLY A 169 8.16 -26.86 -5.50
C GLY A 169 8.13 -28.33 -5.21
N GLU A 170 8.15 -29.19 -6.25
CA GLU A 170 8.18 -30.64 -6.08
C GLU A 170 9.42 -31.11 -5.30
N PHE A 171 10.59 -30.58 -5.65
CA PHE A 171 11.84 -30.90 -4.97
C PHE A 171 11.84 -30.48 -3.50
N LEU A 172 11.40 -29.25 -3.22
CA LEU A 172 11.36 -28.70 -1.87
C LEU A 172 10.39 -29.44 -0.96
N ILE A 173 9.18 -29.70 -1.43
CA ILE A 173 8.16 -30.42 -0.66
C ILE A 173 8.61 -31.86 -0.38
N ASN A 174 9.16 -32.56 -1.38
CA ASN A 174 9.67 -33.92 -1.19
C ASN A 174 10.84 -33.96 -0.19
N GLN A 175 11.75 -32.98 -0.22
CA GLN A 175 12.82 -32.89 0.76
C GLN A 175 12.31 -32.61 2.20
N LEU A 176 11.34 -31.72 2.34
CA LEU A 176 10.73 -31.43 3.64
C LEU A 176 9.98 -32.66 4.20
N TYR A 177 9.35 -33.42 3.32
CA TYR A 177 8.70 -34.66 3.70
C TYR A 177 9.73 -35.72 4.15
N GLN A 178 10.79 -35.96 3.37
CA GLN A 178 11.84 -36.93 3.71
C GLN A 178 12.57 -36.61 5.03
N LYS A 179 12.73 -35.31 5.34
CA LYS A 179 13.33 -34.87 6.61
C LYS A 179 12.34 -34.92 7.80
N GLY A 180 11.10 -35.32 7.60
CA GLY A 180 10.08 -35.46 8.63
C GLY A 180 9.51 -34.13 9.18
N TYR A 181 9.82 -32.99 8.54
CA TYR A 181 9.27 -31.69 8.97
C TYR A 181 7.76 -31.61 8.72
N LEU A 182 7.29 -32.11 7.57
CA LEU A 182 5.86 -32.12 7.23
C LEU A 182 5.07 -33.06 8.12
N THR A 183 5.60 -34.22 8.46
CA THR A 183 4.96 -35.17 9.39
C THR A 183 4.81 -34.58 10.79
N ARG A 184 5.78 -33.80 11.27
CA ARG A 184 5.68 -33.05 12.55
C ARG A 184 4.63 -31.96 12.47
N LEU A 185 4.59 -31.17 11.38
CA LEU A 185 3.56 -30.15 11.18
C LEU A 185 2.15 -30.77 11.14
N PHE A 186 1.97 -31.89 10.45
CA PHE A 186 0.69 -32.59 10.38
C PHE A 186 0.28 -33.14 11.75
N SER A 187 1.19 -33.68 12.54
CA SER A 187 0.90 -34.14 13.89
C SER A 187 0.48 -32.99 14.82
N ILE A 188 1.07 -31.81 14.67
CA ILE A 188 0.68 -30.61 15.42
C ILE A 188 -0.72 -30.13 15.02
N VAL A 189 -0.98 -30.01 13.73
CA VAL A 189 -2.26 -29.50 13.19
C VAL A 189 -3.42 -30.49 13.45
N SER A 190 -3.15 -31.79 13.39
CA SER A 190 -4.15 -32.84 13.62
C SER A 190 -4.25 -33.35 15.05
N ASN A 191 -3.52 -32.73 15.98
CA ASN A 191 -3.45 -33.15 17.37
C ASN A 191 -3.10 -34.65 17.53
N GLY A 192 -2.20 -35.15 16.69
CA GLY A 192 -1.74 -36.54 16.69
C GLY A 192 -2.66 -37.56 16.01
N THR A 193 -3.80 -37.11 15.48
CA THR A 193 -4.81 -38.04 14.90
C THR A 193 -4.53 -38.40 13.44
N TYR A 194 -3.66 -37.66 12.76
CA TYR A 194 -3.37 -37.85 11.35
C TYR A 194 -1.92 -38.33 11.13
N GLU A 195 -1.79 -39.61 10.73
CA GLU A 195 -0.54 -40.17 10.22
C GLU A 195 -0.65 -40.35 8.71
N HIS A 196 0.18 -39.66 7.95
CA HIS A 196 0.26 -39.88 6.52
C HIS A 196 0.92 -41.25 6.24
N LYS A 197 0.14 -42.20 5.77
CA LYS A 197 0.53 -43.60 5.50
C LYS A 197 1.19 -43.78 4.10
N GLY A 198 2.25 -43.06 3.80
CA GLY A 198 2.96 -43.24 2.53
C GLY A 198 4.45 -43.00 2.66
N SER A 199 5.27 -43.85 2.07
CA SER A 199 6.74 -43.68 2.02
C SER A 199 7.19 -42.66 0.96
N THR A 200 6.32 -42.30 0.01
CA THR A 200 6.60 -41.34 -1.06
C THR A 200 5.40 -40.43 -1.28
N MET A 201 5.66 -39.15 -1.31
CA MET A 201 4.65 -38.15 -1.60
C MET A 201 4.66 -37.81 -3.09
N ASN A 202 3.58 -38.09 -3.82
CA ASN A 202 3.43 -37.70 -5.21
C ASN A 202 2.84 -36.27 -5.30
N PHE A 203 3.61 -35.29 -4.79
CA PHE A 203 3.24 -33.90 -4.93
C PHE A 203 3.50 -33.42 -6.36
N ARG A 204 2.50 -32.81 -6.99
CA ARG A 204 2.64 -32.16 -8.29
C ARG A 204 2.34 -30.69 -8.17
N VAL A 205 3.22 -29.88 -8.72
CA VAL A 205 3.04 -28.41 -8.79
C VAL A 205 1.83 -28.08 -9.67
N SER A 206 0.97 -27.19 -9.17
CA SER A 206 -0.18 -26.66 -9.92
C SER A 206 0.20 -25.37 -10.64
N PRO A 207 0.37 -25.34 -11.98
CA PRO A 207 0.66 -24.12 -12.72
C PRO A 207 -0.53 -23.13 -12.70
N ASN A 208 -1.74 -23.59 -12.45
CA ASN A 208 -2.94 -22.75 -12.34
C ASN A 208 -2.89 -21.80 -11.14
N ARG A 209 -2.05 -22.07 -10.14
CA ARG A 209 -1.90 -21.22 -8.95
C ARG A 209 -1.49 -19.79 -9.32
N LEU A 210 -0.52 -19.64 -10.22
CA LEU A 210 -0.06 -18.32 -10.66
C LEU A 210 -1.16 -17.55 -11.41
N HIS A 211 -1.92 -18.22 -12.26
CA HIS A 211 -3.08 -17.62 -12.94
C HIS A 211 -4.15 -17.19 -11.94
N ALA A 212 -4.46 -18.03 -10.94
CA ALA A 212 -5.43 -17.70 -9.90
C ALA A 212 -4.97 -16.48 -9.04
N GLN A 213 -3.68 -16.40 -8.71
CA GLN A 213 -3.13 -15.25 -8.00
C GLN A 213 -3.21 -13.96 -8.83
N LEU A 214 -2.86 -14.01 -10.12
CA LEU A 214 -2.98 -12.85 -11.02
C LEU A 214 -4.44 -12.41 -11.18
N PHE A 215 -5.36 -13.38 -11.34
CA PHE A 215 -6.79 -13.07 -11.38
C PHE A 215 -7.26 -12.41 -10.07
N ALA A 216 -6.84 -12.94 -8.93
CA ALA A 216 -7.18 -12.36 -7.63
C ALA A 216 -6.69 -10.90 -7.52
N MET A 217 -5.44 -10.61 -7.90
CA MET A 217 -4.88 -9.27 -7.84
C MET A 217 -5.50 -8.29 -8.85
N CYS A 218 -5.80 -8.75 -10.06
CA CYS A 218 -6.36 -7.87 -11.11
C CYS A 218 -7.88 -7.68 -11.01
N VAL A 219 -8.60 -8.57 -10.33
CA VAL A 219 -10.07 -8.56 -10.28
C VAL A 219 -10.58 -8.53 -8.86
N THR A 220 -10.21 -9.53 -8.05
CA THR A 220 -10.82 -9.71 -6.73
C THR A 220 -10.38 -8.61 -5.76
N GLU A 221 -9.10 -8.30 -5.69
CA GLU A 221 -8.58 -7.22 -4.84
C GLU A 221 -9.19 -5.88 -5.23
N GLN A 222 -9.21 -5.55 -6.52
CA GLN A 222 -9.77 -4.30 -7.01
C GLN A 222 -11.26 -4.11 -6.66
N ILE A 223 -12.06 -5.18 -6.81
CA ILE A 223 -13.47 -5.14 -6.41
C ILE A 223 -13.60 -4.97 -4.89
N THR A 224 -12.75 -5.67 -4.13
CA THR A 224 -12.78 -5.62 -2.66
C THR A 224 -12.35 -4.25 -2.14
N ASP A 225 -11.32 -3.66 -2.74
CA ASP A 225 -10.79 -2.35 -2.34
C ASP A 225 -11.81 -1.25 -2.66
N THR A 226 -12.34 -1.19 -3.89
CA THR A 226 -13.42 -0.26 -4.25
C THR A 226 -14.64 -0.43 -3.33
N ALA A 227 -15.04 -1.67 -3.03
CA ALA A 227 -16.15 -1.94 -2.13
C ALA A 227 -15.84 -1.47 -0.69
N SER A 228 -14.64 -1.70 -0.18
CA SER A 228 -14.23 -1.28 1.15
C SER A 228 -14.16 0.25 1.29
N GLU A 229 -13.72 0.95 0.26
CA GLU A 229 -13.60 2.42 0.25
C GLU A 229 -14.95 3.15 0.13
N VAL A 230 -15.91 2.56 -0.60
CA VAL A 230 -17.20 3.19 -0.85
C VAL A 230 -18.29 2.64 0.07
N LEU A 231 -18.45 1.31 0.12
CA LEU A 231 -19.55 0.68 0.84
C LEU A 231 -19.33 0.67 2.35
N LEU A 232 -18.11 0.37 2.81
CA LEU A 232 -17.84 0.26 4.26
C LEU A 232 -18.09 1.57 5.00
N PRO A 233 -17.58 2.75 4.57
CA PRO A 233 -17.91 4.01 5.22
C PRO A 233 -19.40 4.37 5.13
N MET A 234 -20.08 4.00 4.03
CA MET A 234 -21.51 4.21 3.89
C MET A 234 -22.30 3.39 4.92
N VAL A 235 -21.95 2.11 5.08
CA VAL A 235 -22.57 1.19 6.05
C VAL A 235 -22.32 1.67 7.49
N ILE A 236 -21.07 1.99 7.82
CA ILE A 236 -20.70 2.51 9.16
C ILE A 236 -21.51 3.77 9.48
N ARG A 237 -21.57 4.73 8.57
CA ARG A 237 -22.36 5.96 8.76
C ARG A 237 -23.86 5.70 8.90
N TYR A 238 -24.37 4.73 8.14
CA TYR A 238 -25.78 4.32 8.29
C TYR A 238 -26.05 3.77 9.68
N PHE A 239 -25.20 2.84 10.16
CA PHE A 239 -25.32 2.27 11.50
C PHE A 239 -25.13 3.33 12.60
N ASP A 240 -24.19 4.25 12.44
CA ASP A 240 -23.97 5.34 13.39
C ASP A 240 -25.19 6.29 13.46
N ARG A 241 -25.80 6.61 12.32
CA ARG A 241 -27.04 7.40 12.31
C ARG A 241 -28.18 6.65 13.01
N LEU A 242 -28.28 5.34 12.75
CA LEU A 242 -29.27 4.48 13.39
C LEU A 242 -29.06 4.42 14.90
N MET A 243 -27.82 4.15 15.34
CA MET A 243 -27.46 4.10 16.76
C MET A 243 -27.65 5.47 17.46
N LYS A 244 -27.27 6.57 16.82
CA LYS A 244 -27.53 7.93 17.33
C LYS A 244 -29.03 8.23 17.45
N ARG A 245 -29.85 7.66 16.53
CA ARG A 245 -31.31 7.81 16.60
C ARG A 245 -31.92 7.04 17.79
N PHE A 246 -31.38 5.87 18.10
CA PHE A 246 -31.88 5.07 19.26
C PHE A 246 -31.31 5.55 20.60
N ARG A 247 -30.04 5.99 20.64
CA ARG A 247 -29.36 6.38 21.89
C ARG A 247 -29.70 7.81 22.39
N ARG A 248 -30.23 8.69 21.54
CA ARG A 248 -30.54 10.09 21.97
C ARG A 248 -31.88 10.17 22.73
N PRO A 249 -31.87 10.54 24.03
CA PRO A 249 -33.11 10.77 24.79
C PRO A 249 -33.92 11.88 24.13
N ALA A 250 -35.25 11.79 24.26
CA ALA A 250 -36.18 12.78 23.68
C ALA A 250 -35.88 14.20 24.16
N SER A 251 -35.45 14.34 25.43
CA SER A 251 -35.05 15.62 26.03
C SER A 251 -33.88 16.31 25.30
N VAL A 252 -32.88 15.53 24.84
CA VAL A 252 -31.75 16.07 24.09
C VAL A 252 -32.17 16.51 22.69
N LYS A 253 -33.10 15.78 22.06
CA LYS A 253 -33.65 16.15 20.75
C LYS A 253 -34.47 17.46 20.84
N ALA A 254 -35.30 17.61 21.87
CA ALA A 254 -36.10 18.81 22.10
C ALA A 254 -35.21 20.04 22.36
N ARG A 255 -34.23 19.90 23.25
CA ARG A 255 -33.27 20.97 23.58
C ARG A 255 -32.42 21.40 22.38
N ARG A 256 -32.03 20.45 21.50
CA ARG A 256 -31.29 20.75 20.28
C ARG A 256 -32.16 21.48 19.24
N ALA A 257 -33.43 21.08 19.11
CA ALA A 257 -34.40 21.75 18.23
C ALA A 257 -34.71 23.18 18.68
N GLU A 258 -34.76 23.43 20.00
CA GLU A 258 -34.95 24.73 20.56
C GLU A 258 -33.72 25.63 20.37
N PHE A 259 -32.54 25.09 20.59
CA PHE A 259 -31.27 25.79 20.36
C PHE A 259 -31.05 26.12 18.87
N ALA A 260 -31.50 25.25 17.97
CA ALA A 260 -31.40 25.45 16.51
C ALA A 260 -32.33 26.63 16.06
N LYS A 261 -33.45 26.84 16.73
CA LYS A 261 -34.34 27.99 16.43
C LYS A 261 -33.74 29.34 16.88
N THR A 262 -32.85 29.29 17.87
CA THR A 262 -32.26 30.49 18.47
C THR A 262 -30.98 30.96 17.83
N ASN A 263 -30.24 30.01 17.18
CA ASN A 263 -28.94 30.28 16.53
C ASN A 263 -29.01 30.00 15.03
N PRO A 264 -29.01 31.02 14.16
CA PRO A 264 -29.03 30.83 12.71
C PRO A 264 -27.77 30.11 12.16
N ASP A 265 -26.65 30.19 12.87
CA ASP A 265 -25.38 29.58 12.45
C ASP A 265 -25.25 28.12 12.85
N GLN A 266 -26.20 27.54 13.57
CA GLN A 266 -26.08 26.17 14.07
C GLN A 266 -25.99 25.13 12.97
N GLU A 267 -26.73 25.30 11.89
CA GLU A 267 -26.65 24.38 10.74
C GLU A 267 -25.27 24.40 10.07
N PHE A 268 -24.67 25.59 10.03
CA PHE A 268 -23.30 25.76 9.55
C PHE A 268 -22.31 25.08 10.49
N LEU A 269 -22.39 25.29 11.79
CA LEU A 269 -21.53 24.67 12.78
C LEU A 269 -21.64 23.13 12.76
N GLU A 270 -22.85 22.60 12.61
CA GLU A 270 -23.05 21.15 12.49
C GLU A 270 -22.44 20.59 11.21
N ARG A 271 -22.51 21.31 10.09
CA ARG A 271 -21.82 20.91 8.84
C ARG A 271 -20.32 20.91 9.02
N VAL A 272 -19.75 21.96 9.58
CA VAL A 272 -18.30 22.06 9.85
C VAL A 272 -17.84 20.96 10.79
N GLN A 273 -18.60 20.68 11.85
CA GLN A 273 -18.25 19.60 12.77
C GLN A 273 -18.31 18.22 12.10
N ASN A 274 -19.35 17.96 11.30
CA ASN A 274 -19.45 16.70 10.56
C ASN A 274 -18.30 16.53 9.54
N GLU A 275 -17.85 17.61 8.90
CA GLU A 275 -16.71 17.59 8.00
C GLU A 275 -15.39 17.42 8.76
N PHE A 276 -15.26 18.04 9.93
CA PHE A 276 -14.08 17.89 10.79
C PHE A 276 -13.92 16.47 11.34
N ASP A 277 -15.01 15.75 11.56
CA ASP A 277 -15.02 14.36 12.04
C ASP A 277 -14.64 13.34 10.93
N LEU A 278 -14.53 13.78 9.65
CA LEU A 278 -14.08 12.93 8.56
C LEU A 278 -12.57 12.74 8.61
N ASP A 279 -12.09 11.60 8.09
CA ASP A 279 -10.69 11.28 7.96
C ASP A 279 -9.96 12.25 7.01
N VAL A 280 -8.68 12.46 7.26
CA VAL A 280 -7.83 13.28 6.39
C VAL A 280 -7.47 12.48 5.16
N TYR A 281 -7.64 13.08 3.98
CA TYR A 281 -7.26 12.47 2.71
C TYR A 281 -5.74 12.28 2.62
N ASP A 282 -5.32 11.06 2.28
CA ASP A 282 -3.92 10.70 2.01
C ASP A 282 -3.72 10.37 0.54
N GLU A 283 -3.08 11.26 -0.18
CA GLU A 283 -2.75 11.13 -1.61
C GLU A 283 -1.83 9.93 -1.90
N PHE A 284 -1.04 9.49 -0.91
CA PHE A 284 -0.10 8.38 -1.08
C PHE A 284 -0.83 7.07 -1.41
N THR A 285 -1.95 6.79 -0.77
CA THR A 285 -2.69 5.54 -0.93
C THR A 285 -3.18 5.36 -2.36
N ASP A 286 -3.82 6.38 -2.93
CA ASP A 286 -4.39 6.33 -4.29
C ASP A 286 -3.28 6.19 -5.36
N TYR A 287 -2.18 6.96 -5.22
CA TYR A 287 -1.04 6.80 -6.12
C TYR A 287 -0.35 5.44 -6.00
N ALA A 288 -0.24 4.91 -4.79
CA ALA A 288 0.37 3.61 -4.55
C ALA A 288 -0.47 2.49 -5.18
N GLU A 289 -1.79 2.58 -5.09
CA GLU A 289 -2.72 1.64 -5.71
C GLU A 289 -2.57 1.63 -7.23
N MET A 290 -2.66 2.80 -7.86
CA MET A 290 -2.50 2.94 -9.30
C MET A 290 -1.11 2.47 -9.79
N ALA A 291 -0.04 2.79 -9.06
CA ALA A 291 1.31 2.35 -9.37
C ALA A 291 1.47 0.82 -9.23
N THR A 292 0.86 0.24 -8.21
CA THR A 292 0.85 -1.21 -7.98
C THR A 292 0.10 -1.93 -9.10
N GLN A 293 -1.09 -1.47 -9.46
CA GLN A 293 -1.87 -2.00 -10.58
C GLN A 293 -1.09 -1.94 -11.89
N LEU A 294 -0.47 -0.78 -12.20
CA LEU A 294 0.37 -0.65 -13.39
C LEU A 294 1.51 -1.66 -13.37
N GLY A 295 2.19 -1.85 -12.23
CA GLY A 295 3.27 -2.81 -12.09
C GLY A 295 2.82 -4.25 -12.32
N VAL A 296 1.67 -4.66 -11.78
CA VAL A 296 1.10 -5.99 -12.06
C VAL A 296 0.84 -6.16 -13.56
N ILE A 297 0.21 -5.18 -14.20
CA ILE A 297 -0.08 -5.23 -15.63
C ILE A 297 1.21 -5.33 -16.46
N VAL A 298 2.17 -4.48 -16.19
CA VAL A 298 3.39 -4.36 -17.02
C VAL A 298 4.32 -5.55 -16.83
N LEU A 299 4.52 -6.03 -15.59
CA LEU A 299 5.44 -7.12 -15.29
C LEU A 299 4.85 -8.52 -15.60
N TRP A 300 3.54 -8.69 -15.48
CA TRP A 300 2.91 -10.02 -15.48
C TRP A 300 1.86 -10.25 -16.57
N SER A 301 1.58 -9.26 -17.45
CA SER A 301 0.58 -9.40 -18.54
C SER A 301 0.91 -10.51 -19.53
N VAL A 302 2.17 -10.91 -19.64
CA VAL A 302 2.60 -12.04 -20.47
C VAL A 302 1.92 -13.35 -20.02
N LEU A 303 1.72 -13.51 -18.71
CA LEU A 303 1.08 -14.70 -18.14
C LEU A 303 -0.45 -14.63 -18.20
N TRP A 304 -1.01 -13.43 -18.16
CA TRP A 304 -2.45 -13.21 -18.27
C TRP A 304 -2.78 -12.01 -19.16
N PRO A 305 -2.96 -12.22 -20.49
CA PRO A 305 -3.15 -11.13 -21.46
C PRO A 305 -4.41 -10.27 -21.23
N LEU A 306 -5.35 -10.72 -20.40
CA LEU A 306 -6.54 -9.95 -20.02
C LEU A 306 -6.28 -8.90 -18.93
N ALA A 307 -5.13 -8.95 -18.23
CA ALA A 307 -4.80 -8.01 -17.17
C ALA A 307 -4.91 -6.52 -17.58
N PRO A 308 -4.43 -6.07 -18.75
CA PRO A 308 -4.59 -4.68 -19.19
C PRO A 308 -6.07 -4.29 -19.40
N VAL A 309 -6.90 -5.22 -19.89
CA VAL A 309 -8.34 -4.96 -20.09
C VAL A 309 -9.04 -4.80 -18.75
N MET A 310 -8.72 -5.67 -17.79
CA MET A 310 -9.27 -5.56 -16.43
C MET A 310 -8.80 -4.27 -15.74
N GLY A 311 -7.54 -3.88 -15.91
CA GLY A 311 -7.04 -2.59 -15.42
C GLY A 311 -7.78 -1.40 -16.02
N LEU A 312 -8.11 -1.44 -17.33
CA LEU A 312 -8.92 -0.38 -17.95
C LEU A 312 -10.34 -0.31 -17.35
N VAL A 313 -10.97 -1.46 -17.13
CA VAL A 313 -12.29 -1.55 -16.49
C VAL A 313 -12.21 -1.01 -15.06
N ASN A 314 -11.20 -1.42 -14.30
CA ASN A 314 -11.01 -0.93 -12.95
C ASN A 314 -10.83 0.59 -12.90
N ASN A 315 -9.95 1.16 -13.72
CA ASN A 315 -9.71 2.61 -13.76
C ASN A 315 -10.98 3.42 -14.09
N PHE A 316 -11.92 2.82 -14.84
CA PHE A 316 -13.20 3.47 -15.10
C PHE A 316 -14.07 3.57 -13.85
N PHE A 317 -14.06 2.56 -12.98
CA PHE A 317 -14.77 2.59 -11.70
C PHE A 317 -14.00 3.41 -10.67
N GLU A 318 -12.68 3.27 -10.61
CA GLU A 318 -11.78 3.96 -9.67
C GLU A 318 -11.90 5.47 -9.77
N LEU A 319 -11.92 6.01 -10.98
CA LEU A 319 -12.13 7.45 -11.20
C LEU A 319 -13.42 7.98 -10.52
N ARG A 320 -14.45 7.16 -10.39
CA ARG A 320 -15.73 7.54 -9.77
C ARG A 320 -15.74 7.32 -8.29
N SER A 321 -15.14 6.22 -7.83
CA SER A 321 -15.01 5.91 -6.39
C SER A 321 -14.11 6.93 -5.70
N ASP A 322 -13.00 7.31 -6.32
CA ASP A 322 -12.12 8.36 -5.81
C ASP A 322 -12.80 9.73 -5.74
N ALA A 323 -13.54 10.09 -6.79
CA ALA A 323 -14.32 11.33 -6.76
C ALA A 323 -15.36 11.32 -5.62
N TYR A 324 -16.04 10.19 -5.41
CA TYR A 324 -17.00 10.03 -4.31
C TYR A 324 -16.30 10.07 -2.94
N LYS A 325 -15.17 9.39 -2.80
CA LYS A 325 -14.32 9.37 -1.60
C LYS A 325 -13.88 10.78 -1.21
N LEU A 326 -13.33 11.55 -2.16
CA LEU A 326 -12.86 12.92 -1.94
C LEU A 326 -13.98 13.89 -1.55
N VAL A 327 -15.18 13.74 -2.15
CA VAL A 327 -16.29 14.70 -1.94
C VAL A 327 -17.10 14.37 -0.69
N ILE A 328 -17.26 13.08 -0.35
CA ILE A 328 -18.25 12.64 0.65
C ILE A 328 -17.61 11.95 1.86
N ASN A 329 -16.55 11.15 1.64
CA ASN A 329 -16.02 10.27 2.67
C ASN A 329 -14.86 10.89 3.44
N MET A 330 -14.10 11.79 2.82
CA MET A 330 -12.90 12.38 3.38
C MET A 330 -13.08 13.87 3.67
N ARG A 331 -12.29 14.38 4.61
CA ARG A 331 -12.18 15.82 4.85
C ARG A 331 -11.57 16.48 3.62
N ARG A 332 -12.14 17.62 3.22
CA ARG A 332 -11.62 18.38 2.10
C ARG A 332 -10.14 18.70 2.28
N PRO A 333 -9.25 18.23 1.38
CA PRO A 333 -7.84 18.49 1.49
C PRO A 333 -7.51 19.97 1.25
N PHE A 334 -6.49 20.48 1.92
CA PHE A 334 -5.98 21.82 1.65
C PHE A 334 -5.31 21.86 0.28
N PRO A 335 -5.69 22.80 -0.60
CA PRO A 335 -5.08 22.91 -1.92
C PRO A 335 -3.59 23.25 -1.81
N ARG A 336 -2.78 22.53 -2.57
CA ARG A 336 -1.33 22.76 -2.67
C ARG A 336 -0.96 23.13 -4.09
N ARG A 337 -0.01 24.03 -4.23
CA ARG A 337 0.59 24.34 -5.53
C ARG A 337 1.62 23.27 -5.86
N VAL A 338 1.41 22.56 -6.95
CA VAL A 338 2.30 21.50 -7.41
C VAL A 338 2.51 21.61 -8.92
N GLU A 339 3.70 21.32 -9.39
CA GLU A 339 4.08 21.35 -10.79
C GLU A 339 3.97 19.94 -11.43
N SER A 340 4.09 18.90 -10.61
CA SER A 340 4.13 17.51 -11.05
C SER A 340 3.60 16.56 -9.98
N ILE A 341 3.36 15.29 -10.36
CA ILE A 341 3.07 14.20 -9.42
C ILE A 341 4.31 13.79 -8.59
N GLY A 342 5.41 14.52 -8.74
CA GLY A 342 6.63 14.35 -7.95
C GLY A 342 7.32 13.01 -8.17
N SER A 343 7.65 12.32 -7.08
CA SER A 343 8.37 11.04 -7.09
C SER A 343 7.63 9.91 -7.77
N TRP A 344 6.32 9.98 -7.90
CA TRP A 344 5.51 8.96 -8.56
C TRP A 344 5.86 8.78 -10.03
N MET A 345 6.24 9.86 -10.72
CA MET A 345 6.74 9.76 -12.09
C MET A 345 7.99 8.89 -12.20
N SER A 346 8.89 8.98 -11.23
CA SER A 346 10.08 8.13 -11.18
C SER A 346 9.73 6.69 -10.86
N VAL A 347 8.78 6.46 -9.95
CA VAL A 347 8.24 5.12 -9.62
C VAL A 347 7.68 4.46 -10.88
N LEU A 348 6.77 5.14 -11.60
CA LEU A 348 6.18 4.63 -12.84
C LEU A 348 7.26 4.34 -13.90
N SER A 349 8.27 5.21 -14.02
CA SER A 349 9.39 5.00 -14.95
C SER A 349 10.21 3.76 -14.62
N ILE A 350 10.49 3.52 -13.33
CA ILE A 350 11.22 2.33 -12.87
C ILE A 350 10.40 1.07 -13.16
N LEU A 351 9.10 1.05 -12.85
CA LEU A 351 8.24 -0.10 -13.11
C LEU A 351 8.21 -0.48 -14.59
N VAL A 352 8.13 0.53 -15.47
CA VAL A 352 8.15 0.33 -16.93
C VAL A 352 9.54 -0.10 -17.44
N GLN A 353 10.63 0.29 -16.77
CA GLN A 353 11.98 -0.15 -17.15
C GLN A 353 12.28 -1.59 -16.72
N LEU A 354 11.62 -2.07 -15.66
CA LEU A 354 11.78 -3.43 -15.16
C LEU A 354 10.99 -4.47 -15.97
N SER A 355 10.04 -4.04 -16.80
CA SER A 355 9.22 -4.88 -17.68
C SER A 355 9.90 -5.17 -19.01
#